data_0b83014ab8f03639e73a2a1a59724ae2
#
_entry.id   0b83014ab8f03639e73a2a1a59724ae2
#
_cell.length_a   1.000
_cell.length_b   1.000
_cell.length_c   1.000
_cell.angle_alpha   90.00
_cell.angle_beta   90.00
_cell.angle_gamma   90.00
#
_symmetry.space_group_name_H-M   'P 1'
#
loop_
_entity.id
_entity.type
_entity.pdbx_description
1 polymer ?
#
loop_
_entity_poly.entity_id
_entity_poly.type
_entity_poly.pdbx_seq_one_letter_code
_entity_poly.pdbx_strand_id
1 'polypeptide(L)'
;GQVVQTSPMVLVLPGLGRYEGWLTPGYPGSWSFRVRAWSDPYATWLHNAEVKLEAEVDVELVFLEAVALFRRAAEGAPEGSEARQVFEAAAAAAANDEASADDRFAAATSPEVRAAFEEAPLRDLETESAALPVNVDRIRALVGSWYEIFPRSIGAYKDGDGWHSGTLRTAAGDLDRIAGMGFDVLY
;
A
#
# COMPACT_ATOMS: atom_id res chain seq x y z
N GLY A 1 -0.21 16.01 -2.55
CA GLY A 1 -0.23 15.10 -3.69
C GLY A 1 -1.50 14.25 -3.68
N GLN A 2 -1.89 13.72 -4.82
CA GLN A 2 -3.05 12.82 -4.90
C GLN A 2 -2.62 11.40 -4.54
N VAL A 3 -3.40 10.70 -3.71
CA VAL A 3 -3.22 9.26 -3.47
C VAL A 3 -3.72 8.52 -4.70
N VAL A 4 -2.86 7.68 -5.28
CA VAL A 4 -3.15 6.93 -6.51
C VAL A 4 -3.27 5.43 -6.28
N GLN A 5 -2.72 4.93 -5.18
CA GLN A 5 -2.79 3.53 -4.78
C GLN A 5 -2.72 3.41 -3.25
N THR A 6 -3.49 2.48 -2.71
CA THR A 6 -3.39 2.03 -1.32
C THR A 6 -3.30 0.51 -1.33
N SER A 7 -2.44 -0.05 -0.49
CA SER A 7 -2.28 -1.49 -0.34
C SER A 7 -2.25 -1.83 1.15
N PRO A 8 -3.01 -2.83 1.60
CA PRO A 8 -2.90 -3.33 2.96
C PRO A 8 -1.53 -3.97 3.18
N MET A 9 -1.02 -3.84 4.39
CA MET A 9 0.20 -4.53 4.81
C MET A 9 -0.16 -5.82 5.54
N VAL A 10 0.59 -6.88 5.28
CA VAL A 10 0.40 -8.20 5.89
C VAL A 10 1.48 -8.43 6.95
N LEU A 11 1.08 -8.93 8.11
CA LEU A 11 2.00 -9.32 9.17
C LEU A 11 2.76 -10.58 8.78
N VAL A 12 4.04 -10.45 8.44
CA VAL A 12 4.88 -11.57 7.96
C VAL A 12 5.71 -12.22 9.07
N LEU A 13 6.03 -11.47 10.13
CA LEU A 13 6.77 -11.97 11.29
C LEU A 13 6.10 -11.45 12.58
N PRO A 14 5.12 -12.19 13.13
CA PRO A 14 4.37 -11.76 14.31
C PRO A 14 5.26 -11.45 15.52
N GLY A 15 6.26 -12.26 15.80
CA GLY A 15 7.16 -12.08 16.94
C GLY A 15 8.02 -10.80 16.86
N LEU A 16 8.17 -10.21 15.69
CA LEU A 16 8.90 -8.95 15.46
C LEU A 16 7.99 -7.81 15.05
N GLY A 17 6.68 -8.02 14.92
CA GLY A 17 5.73 -7.02 14.42
C GLY A 17 6.08 -6.52 13.01
N ARG A 18 6.65 -7.36 12.15
CA ARG A 18 7.06 -6.99 10.80
C ARG A 18 5.91 -7.16 9.82
N TYR A 19 5.54 -6.06 9.18
CA TYR A 19 4.53 -6.00 8.14
C TYR A 19 5.17 -5.74 6.78
N GLU A 20 4.59 -6.29 5.73
CA GLU A 20 4.99 -6.04 4.34
C GLU A 20 3.77 -5.65 3.49
N GLY A 21 3.98 -4.72 2.57
CA GLY A 21 2.99 -4.27 1.60
C GLY A 21 3.67 -3.94 0.28
N TRP A 22 2.91 -3.98 -0.82
CA TRP A 22 3.42 -3.77 -2.17
C TRP A 22 2.71 -2.60 -2.83
N LEU A 23 3.50 -1.70 -3.41
CA LEU A 23 3.03 -0.60 -4.22
C LEU A 23 3.73 -0.67 -5.58
N THR A 24 2.98 -0.44 -6.66
CA THR A 24 3.50 -0.47 -8.02
C THR A 24 3.29 0.88 -8.69
N PRO A 25 4.30 1.73 -8.73
CA PRO A 25 4.23 2.99 -9.46
C PRO A 25 3.94 2.76 -10.94
N GLY A 26 2.99 3.51 -11.52
CA GLY A 26 2.51 3.31 -12.88
C GLY A 26 3.43 3.85 -13.99
N TYR A 27 4.40 4.70 -13.65
CA TYR A 27 5.33 5.32 -14.62
C TYR A 27 6.63 5.76 -13.94
N PRO A 28 7.72 5.93 -14.71
CA PRO A 28 8.97 6.47 -14.20
C PRO A 28 8.80 7.91 -13.70
N GLY A 29 9.52 8.26 -12.64
CA GLY A 29 9.49 9.59 -12.05
C GLY A 29 9.58 9.59 -10.54
N SER A 30 9.36 10.76 -9.95
CA SER A 30 9.41 10.92 -8.48
C SER A 30 8.05 10.62 -7.87
N TRP A 31 8.05 9.71 -6.93
CA TRP A 31 6.92 9.25 -6.14
C TRP A 31 7.20 9.44 -4.65
N SER A 32 6.19 9.31 -3.86
CA SER A 32 6.34 9.14 -2.42
C SER A 32 5.29 8.19 -1.89
N PHE A 33 5.61 7.49 -0.82
CA PHE A 33 4.63 6.69 -0.09
C PHE A 33 4.57 7.11 1.37
N ARG A 34 3.51 6.71 2.04
CA ARG A 34 3.30 6.87 3.47
C ARG A 34 2.79 5.57 4.03
N VAL A 35 3.11 5.30 5.28
CA VAL A 35 2.56 4.18 6.04
C VAL A 35 1.55 4.77 7.03
N ARG A 36 0.35 4.20 7.05
CA ARG A 36 -0.67 4.49 8.05
C ARG A 36 -0.84 3.28 8.96
N ALA A 37 -0.95 3.54 10.24
CA ALA A 37 -1.19 2.54 11.26
C ALA A 37 -2.27 3.02 12.23
N TRP A 38 -3.05 2.11 12.75
CA TRP A 38 -4.11 2.39 13.70
C TRP A 38 -4.32 1.22 14.64
N SER A 39 -4.94 1.47 15.78
CA SER A 39 -5.49 0.41 16.63
C SER A 39 -6.79 -0.08 16.01
N ASP A 40 -6.93 -1.40 15.95
CA ASP A 40 -8.16 -2.07 15.50
C ASP A 40 -9.02 -2.42 16.72
N PRO A 41 -10.13 -1.68 16.95
CA PRO A 41 -11.00 -1.95 18.09
C PRO A 41 -11.73 -3.29 17.99
N TYR A 42 -12.07 -3.73 16.75
CA TYR A 42 -12.73 -5.02 16.57
C TYR A 42 -11.80 -6.18 16.89
N ALA A 43 -10.59 -6.17 16.34
CA ALA A 43 -9.59 -7.19 16.65
C ALA A 43 -9.23 -7.23 18.14
N THR A 44 -9.17 -6.07 18.79
CA THR A 44 -8.94 -5.97 20.24
C THR A 44 -10.10 -6.57 21.04
N TRP A 45 -11.35 -6.21 20.70
CA TRP A 45 -12.52 -6.77 21.32
C TRP A 45 -12.58 -8.29 21.11
N LEU A 46 -12.37 -8.77 19.88
CA LEU A 46 -12.41 -10.19 19.52
C LEU A 46 -11.46 -11.02 20.40
N HIS A 47 -10.20 -10.59 20.49
CA HIS A 47 -9.21 -11.27 21.31
C HIS A 47 -9.61 -11.33 22.78
N ASN A 48 -10.10 -10.21 23.35
CA ASN A 48 -10.54 -10.15 24.73
C ASN A 48 -11.81 -11.00 24.96
N ALA A 49 -12.73 -11.00 24.00
CA ALA A 49 -13.95 -11.79 24.04
C ALA A 49 -13.66 -13.29 24.08
N GLU A 50 -12.78 -13.78 23.20
CA GLU A 50 -12.35 -15.18 23.18
C GLU A 50 -11.83 -15.63 24.55
N VAL A 51 -10.92 -14.86 25.15
CA VAL A 51 -10.32 -15.19 26.45
C VAL A 51 -11.35 -15.12 27.59
N LYS A 52 -12.20 -14.11 27.61
CA LYS A 52 -13.18 -13.91 28.70
C LYS A 52 -14.32 -14.92 28.63
N LEU A 53 -14.82 -15.24 27.43
CA LEU A 53 -15.90 -16.19 27.24
C LEU A 53 -15.45 -17.62 27.57
N GLU A 54 -14.22 -18.01 27.17
CA GLU A 54 -13.62 -19.30 27.56
C GLU A 54 -13.49 -19.44 29.09
N ALA A 55 -13.16 -18.34 29.77
CA ALA A 55 -13.03 -18.30 31.22
C ALA A 55 -14.36 -18.08 31.97
N GLU A 56 -15.48 -17.88 31.28
CA GLU A 56 -16.78 -17.49 31.81
C GLU A 56 -16.73 -16.22 32.72
N VAL A 57 -15.87 -15.26 32.38
CA VAL A 57 -15.65 -14.01 33.11
C VAL A 57 -16.20 -12.84 32.33
N ASP A 58 -16.91 -11.94 33.00
CA ASP A 58 -17.46 -10.69 32.46
C ASP A 58 -18.32 -10.88 31.19
N VAL A 59 -18.99 -12.02 31.03
CA VAL A 59 -19.70 -12.41 29.80
C VAL A 59 -20.63 -11.30 29.30
N GLU A 60 -21.46 -10.74 30.20
CA GLU A 60 -22.38 -9.66 29.82
C GLU A 60 -21.64 -8.38 29.41
N LEU A 61 -20.53 -8.07 30.07
CA LEU A 61 -19.71 -6.91 29.69
C LEU A 61 -19.13 -7.06 28.30
N VAL A 62 -18.66 -8.27 27.92
CA VAL A 62 -18.18 -8.58 26.58
C VAL A 62 -19.22 -8.21 25.51
N PHE A 63 -20.48 -8.56 25.72
CA PHE A 63 -21.55 -8.26 24.79
C PHE A 63 -22.00 -6.81 24.81
N LEU A 64 -21.96 -6.13 25.97
CA LEU A 64 -22.19 -4.69 26.05
C LEU A 64 -21.12 -3.92 25.24
N GLU A 65 -19.86 -4.33 25.35
CA GLU A 65 -18.76 -3.78 24.55
C GLU A 65 -18.96 -4.04 23.04
N ALA A 66 -19.41 -5.26 22.65
CA ALA A 66 -19.75 -5.60 21.28
C ALA A 66 -20.85 -4.69 20.71
N VAL A 67 -21.94 -4.50 21.45
CA VAL A 67 -23.05 -3.62 21.04
C VAL A 67 -22.56 -2.19 20.79
N ALA A 68 -21.75 -1.66 21.70
CA ALA A 68 -21.19 -0.31 21.54
C ALA A 68 -20.27 -0.22 20.31
N LEU A 69 -19.42 -1.23 20.10
CA LEU A 69 -18.50 -1.33 18.98
C LEU A 69 -19.26 -1.37 17.64
N PHE A 70 -20.25 -2.26 17.50
CA PHE A 70 -21.00 -2.41 16.26
C PHE A 70 -21.88 -1.20 15.96
N ARG A 71 -22.49 -0.55 16.97
CA ARG A 71 -23.22 0.70 16.77
C ARG A 71 -22.30 1.81 16.23
N ARG A 72 -21.13 1.94 16.82
CA ARG A 72 -20.13 2.89 16.33
C ARG A 72 -19.69 2.58 14.89
N ALA A 73 -19.52 1.31 14.55
CA ALA A 73 -19.20 0.88 13.20
C ALA A 73 -20.33 1.21 12.21
N ALA A 74 -21.57 0.95 12.59
CA ALA A 74 -22.75 1.31 11.79
C ALA A 74 -22.88 2.81 11.56
N GLU A 75 -22.62 3.64 12.57
CA GLU A 75 -22.63 5.11 12.46
C GLU A 75 -21.54 5.62 11.51
N GLY A 76 -20.37 4.96 11.50
CA GLY A 76 -19.26 5.31 10.62
C GLY A 76 -19.39 4.82 9.17
N ALA A 77 -20.24 3.82 8.93
CA ALA A 77 -20.46 3.27 7.60
C ALA A 77 -21.42 4.14 6.77
N PRO A 78 -21.27 4.18 5.42
CA PRO A 78 -22.18 4.94 4.57
C PRO A 78 -23.64 4.55 4.76
N GLU A 79 -24.53 5.54 4.71
CA GLU A 79 -25.97 5.30 4.86
C GLU A 79 -26.48 4.36 3.76
N GLY A 80 -27.23 3.32 4.15
CA GLY A 80 -27.77 2.31 3.25
C GLY A 80 -26.75 1.29 2.72
N SER A 81 -25.49 1.34 3.17
CA SER A 81 -24.48 0.34 2.78
C SER A 81 -24.78 -1.04 3.38
N GLU A 82 -24.29 -2.08 2.73
CA GLU A 82 -24.38 -3.46 3.24
C GLU A 82 -23.63 -3.60 4.57
N ALA A 83 -22.43 -3.00 4.67
CA ALA A 83 -21.64 -2.99 5.90
C ALA A 83 -22.43 -2.40 7.08
N ARG A 84 -23.17 -1.30 6.89
CA ARG A 84 -24.00 -0.71 7.93
C ARG A 84 -25.08 -1.67 8.40
N GLN A 85 -25.79 -2.32 7.47
CA GLN A 85 -26.84 -3.29 7.81
C GLN A 85 -26.27 -4.49 8.58
N VAL A 86 -25.11 -4.98 8.19
CA VAL A 86 -24.40 -6.07 8.89
C VAL A 86 -24.04 -5.65 10.31
N PHE A 87 -23.49 -4.44 10.52
CA PHE A 87 -23.16 -3.96 11.85
C PHE A 87 -24.41 -3.74 12.74
N GLU A 88 -25.51 -3.23 12.17
CA GLU A 88 -26.78 -3.08 12.91
C GLU A 88 -27.34 -4.44 13.32
N ALA A 89 -27.29 -5.44 12.44
CA ALA A 89 -27.70 -6.81 12.75
C ALA A 89 -26.80 -7.46 13.82
N ALA A 90 -25.48 -7.28 13.73
CA ALA A 90 -24.54 -7.78 14.72
C ALA A 90 -24.75 -7.13 16.09
N ALA A 91 -25.03 -5.82 16.12
CA ALA A 91 -25.35 -5.12 17.37
C ALA A 91 -26.64 -5.66 18.01
N ALA A 92 -27.69 -5.93 17.19
CA ALA A 92 -28.94 -6.50 17.66
C ALA A 92 -28.75 -7.93 18.19
N ALA A 93 -27.99 -8.77 17.49
CA ALA A 93 -27.68 -10.12 17.92
C ALA A 93 -26.88 -10.14 19.23
N ALA A 94 -25.86 -9.28 19.35
CA ALA A 94 -25.07 -9.14 20.56
C ALA A 94 -25.89 -8.64 21.76
N ALA A 95 -26.95 -7.86 21.52
CA ALA A 95 -27.86 -7.34 22.57
C ALA A 95 -28.94 -8.32 22.98
N ASN A 96 -29.09 -9.45 22.29
CA ASN A 96 -30.17 -10.42 22.60
C ASN A 96 -29.78 -11.31 23.79
N ASP A 97 -30.23 -10.96 24.96
CA ASP A 97 -29.99 -11.67 26.23
C ASP A 97 -30.78 -13.00 26.37
N GLU A 98 -31.73 -13.26 25.47
CA GLU A 98 -32.42 -14.56 25.37
C GLU A 98 -31.60 -15.62 24.64
N ALA A 99 -30.62 -15.20 23.82
CA ALA A 99 -29.73 -16.08 23.08
C ALA A 99 -28.53 -16.54 23.96
N SER A 100 -27.99 -17.71 23.64
CA SER A 100 -26.80 -18.20 24.32
C SER A 100 -25.57 -17.30 24.06
N ALA A 101 -24.56 -17.32 24.94
CA ALA A 101 -23.31 -16.62 24.70
C ALA A 101 -22.61 -17.07 23.41
N ASP A 102 -22.68 -18.38 23.11
CA ASP A 102 -22.10 -18.96 21.91
C ASP A 102 -22.81 -18.43 20.64
N ASP A 103 -24.14 -18.34 20.64
CA ASP A 103 -24.90 -17.82 19.49
C ASP A 103 -24.63 -16.32 19.27
N ARG A 104 -24.58 -15.55 20.37
CA ARG A 104 -24.26 -14.11 20.34
C ARG A 104 -22.84 -13.90 19.81
N PHE A 105 -21.88 -14.69 20.26
CA PHE A 105 -20.49 -14.61 19.82
C PHE A 105 -20.33 -15.06 18.36
N ALA A 106 -20.99 -16.15 17.95
CA ALA A 106 -20.99 -16.61 16.56
C ALA A 106 -21.55 -15.53 15.60
N ALA A 107 -22.64 -14.86 15.99
CA ALA A 107 -23.20 -13.76 15.21
C ALA A 107 -22.23 -12.56 15.11
N ALA A 108 -21.58 -12.20 16.21
CA ALA A 108 -20.60 -11.10 16.29
C ALA A 108 -19.29 -11.38 15.55
N THR A 109 -19.00 -12.63 15.24
CA THR A 109 -17.75 -13.08 14.57
C THR A 109 -17.99 -13.75 13.23
N SER A 110 -19.19 -13.60 12.67
CA SER A 110 -19.58 -14.20 11.41
C SER A 110 -18.69 -13.74 10.25
N PRO A 111 -18.60 -14.51 9.14
CA PRO A 111 -17.84 -14.11 7.95
C PRO A 111 -18.29 -12.75 7.40
N GLU A 112 -19.59 -12.44 7.47
CA GLU A 112 -20.18 -11.20 6.99
C GLU A 112 -19.69 -10.00 7.83
N VAL A 113 -19.65 -10.16 9.15
CA VAL A 113 -19.13 -9.13 10.07
C VAL A 113 -17.64 -8.88 9.80
N ARG A 114 -16.86 -9.93 9.62
CA ARG A 114 -15.42 -9.79 9.30
C ARG A 114 -15.21 -9.08 7.97
N ALA A 115 -15.95 -9.45 6.94
CA ALA A 115 -15.89 -8.78 5.64
C ALA A 115 -16.31 -7.30 5.72
N ALA A 116 -17.34 -6.99 6.52
CA ALA A 116 -17.77 -5.62 6.73
C ALA A 116 -16.69 -4.76 7.42
N PHE A 117 -15.93 -5.31 8.39
CA PHE A 117 -14.78 -4.62 8.98
C PHE A 117 -13.57 -4.52 8.05
N GLU A 118 -13.38 -5.45 7.12
CA GLU A 118 -12.35 -5.32 6.08
C GLU A 118 -12.67 -4.16 5.12
N GLU A 119 -13.95 -3.98 4.77
CA GLU A 119 -14.41 -2.90 3.90
C GLU A 119 -14.45 -1.55 4.62
N ALA A 120 -15.01 -1.52 5.83
CA ALA A 120 -15.21 -0.32 6.64
C ALA A 120 -14.60 -0.47 8.05
N PRO A 121 -13.25 -0.50 8.16
CA PRO A 121 -12.58 -0.70 9.43
C PRO A 121 -12.76 0.48 10.37
N LEU A 122 -13.00 0.20 11.66
CA LEU A 122 -12.80 1.18 12.71
C LEU A 122 -11.30 1.43 12.90
N ARG A 123 -10.94 2.70 13.03
CA ARG A 123 -9.54 3.12 13.16
C ARG A 123 -9.38 4.04 14.34
N ASP A 124 -8.81 3.53 15.42
CA ASP A 124 -8.48 4.33 16.58
C ASP A 124 -6.99 4.71 16.56
N LEU A 125 -6.69 5.91 17.03
CA LEU A 125 -5.31 6.40 17.13
C LEU A 125 -4.55 6.33 15.80
N GLU A 126 -5.23 6.61 14.69
CA GLU A 126 -4.59 6.57 13.36
C GLU A 126 -3.38 7.50 13.31
N THR A 127 -2.27 6.98 12.84
CA THR A 127 -1.02 7.70 12.64
C THR A 127 -0.55 7.53 11.20
N GLU A 128 0.14 8.54 10.68
CA GLU A 128 0.70 8.52 9.34
C GLU A 128 2.17 8.93 9.38
N SER A 129 3.03 8.19 8.67
CA SER A 129 4.44 8.54 8.55
C SER A 129 4.65 9.82 7.73
N ALA A 130 5.83 10.40 7.84
CA ALA A 130 6.28 11.37 6.84
C ALA A 130 6.27 10.76 5.43
N ALA A 131 6.17 11.60 4.40
CA ALA A 131 6.31 11.14 3.02
C ALA A 131 7.73 10.62 2.77
N LEU A 132 7.84 9.37 2.34
CA LEU A 132 9.10 8.72 2.01
C LEU A 132 9.28 8.75 0.49
N PRO A 133 10.33 9.42 -0.01
CA PRO A 133 10.52 9.57 -1.44
C PRO A 133 10.98 8.26 -2.09
N VAL A 134 10.49 8.01 -3.31
CA VAL A 134 10.92 6.92 -4.18
C VAL A 134 11.12 7.47 -5.58
N ASN A 135 12.27 7.23 -6.16
CA ASN A 135 12.51 7.52 -7.56
C ASN A 135 12.41 6.24 -8.38
N VAL A 136 11.54 6.27 -9.38
CA VAL A 136 11.34 5.15 -10.30
C VAL A 136 12.02 5.48 -11.61
N ASP A 137 13.08 4.77 -11.89
CA ASP A 137 13.86 4.95 -13.12
C ASP A 137 13.19 4.24 -14.32
N ARG A 138 13.58 4.68 -15.51
CA ARG A 138 13.23 3.98 -16.75
C ARG A 138 13.84 2.56 -16.77
N ILE A 139 13.19 1.63 -17.45
CA ILE A 139 13.64 0.23 -17.54
C ILE A 139 15.11 0.12 -18.00
N ARG A 140 15.53 0.96 -18.93
CA ARG A 140 16.92 1.01 -19.44
C ARG A 140 17.96 1.47 -18.41
N ALA A 141 17.57 1.99 -17.25
CA ALA A 141 18.49 2.27 -16.16
C ALA A 141 19.03 1.01 -15.49
N LEU A 142 18.32 -0.14 -15.61
CA LEU A 142 18.76 -1.42 -15.08
C LEU A 142 19.76 -2.14 -16.00
N VAL A 143 19.54 -2.03 -17.32
CA VAL A 143 20.37 -2.68 -18.34
C VAL A 143 20.47 -1.73 -19.53
N GLY A 144 21.64 -1.18 -19.75
CA GLY A 144 21.93 -0.31 -20.89
C GLY A 144 23.29 -0.63 -21.49
N SER A 145 23.39 -0.50 -22.81
CA SER A 145 24.63 -0.62 -23.54
C SER A 145 25.24 0.76 -23.81
N TRP A 146 26.52 0.91 -23.57
CA TRP A 146 27.22 2.17 -23.65
C TRP A 146 28.18 2.13 -24.84
N TYR A 147 28.21 3.21 -25.61
CA TYR A 147 29.16 3.41 -26.71
C TYR A 147 30.06 4.62 -26.41
N GLU A 148 31.34 4.41 -26.38
CA GLU A 148 32.31 5.48 -26.13
C GLU A 148 32.78 6.09 -27.47
N ILE A 149 32.81 7.44 -27.50
CA ILE A 149 33.39 8.17 -28.62
C ILE A 149 34.30 9.30 -28.12
N PHE A 150 35.23 9.68 -29.00
CA PHE A 150 35.97 10.91 -28.83
C PHE A 150 35.43 11.94 -29.83
N PRO A 151 34.72 12.99 -29.39
CA PRO A 151 34.14 13.99 -30.27
C PRO A 151 35.15 14.64 -31.22
N ARG A 152 36.39 14.77 -30.78
CA ARG A 152 37.48 15.29 -31.62
C ARG A 152 37.82 14.40 -32.81
N SER A 153 37.56 13.10 -32.74
CA SER A 153 37.84 12.15 -33.81
C SER A 153 36.70 12.03 -34.81
N ILE A 154 35.45 12.25 -34.35
CA ILE A 154 34.28 12.14 -35.22
C ILE A 154 34.18 13.35 -36.14
N GLY A 155 34.33 13.10 -37.45
CA GLY A 155 34.35 14.15 -38.47
C GLY A 155 35.64 14.96 -38.48
N ALA A 156 36.73 14.42 -37.91
CA ALA A 156 38.05 14.99 -38.09
C ALA A 156 38.50 14.80 -39.55
N TYR A 157 39.18 15.79 -40.10
CA TYR A 157 39.69 15.75 -41.47
C TYR A 157 41.05 16.44 -41.58
N LYS A 158 41.75 16.19 -42.68
CA LYS A 158 43.04 16.83 -43.00
C LYS A 158 42.93 17.52 -44.36
N ASP A 159 43.45 18.73 -44.43
CA ASP A 159 43.58 19.51 -45.66
C ASP A 159 44.95 20.13 -45.79
N GLY A 160 45.10 21.14 -46.66
CA GLY A 160 46.35 21.82 -46.90
C GLY A 160 46.89 22.60 -45.71
N ASP A 161 46.06 22.99 -44.76
CA ASP A 161 46.41 23.72 -43.55
C ASP A 161 46.69 22.79 -42.36
N GLY A 162 46.47 21.46 -42.50
CA GLY A 162 46.75 20.47 -41.47
C GLY A 162 45.54 19.68 -41.00
N TRP A 163 45.61 19.19 -39.72
CA TRP A 163 44.52 18.43 -39.09
C TRP A 163 43.49 19.36 -38.45
N HIS A 164 42.22 19.10 -38.76
CA HIS A 164 41.07 19.72 -38.14
C HIS A 164 40.35 18.70 -37.25
N SER A 165 40.15 19.07 -35.98
CA SER A 165 39.41 18.23 -35.01
C SER A 165 37.92 18.24 -35.29
N GLY A 166 37.28 17.11 -35.06
CA GLY A 166 35.83 17.08 -34.93
C GLY A 166 35.32 17.92 -33.75
N THR A 167 34.03 18.14 -33.72
CA THR A 167 33.31 18.94 -32.73
C THR A 167 32.14 18.16 -32.16
N LEU A 168 31.49 18.65 -31.14
CA LEU A 168 30.24 18.07 -30.64
C LEU A 168 29.16 18.07 -31.73
N ARG A 169 29.18 19.03 -32.66
CA ARG A 169 28.24 19.10 -33.79
C ARG A 169 28.49 17.96 -34.80
N THR A 170 29.72 17.66 -35.11
CA THR A 170 30.05 16.53 -35.99
C THR A 170 29.77 15.20 -35.30
N ALA A 171 30.01 15.09 -33.98
CA ALA A 171 29.66 13.91 -33.21
C ALA A 171 28.14 13.69 -33.14
N ALA A 172 27.34 14.77 -33.04
CA ALA A 172 25.88 14.67 -33.07
C ALA A 172 25.36 14.09 -34.41
N GLY A 173 26.05 14.31 -35.51
CA GLY A 173 25.72 13.71 -36.82
C GLY A 173 25.87 12.19 -36.86
N ASP A 174 26.56 11.57 -35.88
CA ASP A 174 26.81 10.14 -35.83
C ASP A 174 25.78 9.40 -34.87
N LEU A 175 24.92 10.14 -34.23
CA LEU A 175 23.95 9.59 -33.24
C LEU A 175 23.02 8.54 -33.85
N ASP A 176 22.49 8.77 -35.04
CA ASP A 176 21.58 7.83 -35.71
C ASP A 176 22.25 6.50 -36.01
N ARG A 177 23.53 6.53 -36.42
CA ARG A 177 24.32 5.31 -36.63
C ARG A 177 24.52 4.54 -35.34
N ILE A 178 24.88 5.24 -34.26
CA ILE A 178 25.10 4.65 -32.92
C ILE A 178 23.82 4.06 -32.37
N ALA A 179 22.71 4.80 -32.46
CA ALA A 179 21.38 4.32 -32.05
C ALA A 179 20.94 3.11 -32.88
N GLY A 180 21.23 3.11 -34.22
CA GLY A 180 20.95 1.99 -35.11
C GLY A 180 21.70 0.71 -34.76
N MET A 181 22.84 0.80 -34.07
CA MET A 181 23.57 -0.34 -33.52
C MET A 181 22.97 -0.88 -32.21
N GLY A 182 21.96 -0.22 -31.64
CA GLY A 182 21.28 -0.67 -30.45
C GLY A 182 21.91 -0.18 -29.14
N PHE A 183 22.80 0.81 -29.18
CA PHE A 183 23.33 1.42 -27.96
C PHE A 183 22.35 2.42 -27.34
N ASP A 184 22.31 2.44 -26.00
CA ASP A 184 21.39 3.23 -25.21
C ASP A 184 22.00 4.55 -24.70
N VAL A 185 23.30 4.55 -24.51
CA VAL A 185 24.05 5.66 -23.93
C VAL A 185 25.28 5.93 -24.77
N LEU A 186 25.52 7.20 -25.08
CA LEU A 186 26.74 7.69 -25.64
C LEU A 186 27.61 8.34 -24.56
N TYR A 187 28.80 7.85 -24.39
CA TYR A 187 29.76 8.30 -23.42
C TYR A 187 30.96 8.98 -24.08
#